data_b5e670c6d77b3e0e8771b463243e6c78
#
_entry.id   b5e670c6d77b3e0e8771b463243e6c78
#
_cell.length_a   1.000
_cell.length_b   1.000
_cell.length_c   1.000
_cell.angle_alpha   90.00
_cell.angle_beta   90.00
_cell.angle_gamma   90.00
#
_symmetry.space_group_name_H-M   'P 1'
#
loop_
_entity.id
_entity.type
_entity.pdbx_description
1 polymer ?
#
loop_
_entity_poly.entity_id
_entity_poly.type
_entity_poly.pdbx_seq_one_letter_code
_entity_poly.pdbx_strand_id
1 'polypeptide(L)' 'MQREVFVLALVKNQERFVYVYDLESTDMLLEELQERAADDSSALNGFDVAILAGKMREQVAGRGKAVQAIRQAN' A
#
# COMPACT_ATOMS: atom_id res chain seq x y z
N MET A 1 24.87 1.40 -0.26
CA MET A 1 23.94 0.29 0.00
C MET A 1 22.56 0.68 -0.46
N GLN A 2 21.93 -0.19 -1.21
CA GLN A 2 20.60 0.08 -1.73
C GLN A 2 19.55 -0.37 -0.73
N ARG A 3 18.50 0.44 -0.61
CA ARG A 3 17.37 0.11 0.23
C ARG A 3 16.21 -0.26 -0.68
N GLU A 4 15.60 -1.39 -0.41
CA GLU A 4 14.44 -1.81 -1.17
C GLU A 4 13.22 -1.02 -0.69
N VAL A 5 12.55 -0.37 -1.64
CA VAL A 5 11.33 0.36 -1.33
C VAL A 5 10.18 -0.17 -2.16
N PHE A 6 8.99 0.00 -1.63
CA PHE A 6 7.76 -0.44 -2.29
C PHE A 6 6.85 0.75 -2.49
N VAL A 7 6.02 0.66 -3.50
CA VAL A 7 5.06 1.72 -3.81
C VAL A 7 3.66 1.11 -3.82
N LEU A 8 2.78 1.71 -3.05
CA LEU A 8 1.35 1.41 -3.09
C LEU A 8 0.64 2.55 -3.77
N ALA A 9 -0.29 2.23 -4.66
CA ALA A 9 -1.07 3.25 -5.34
C ALA A 9 -2.52 2.81 -5.42
N LEU A 10 -3.41 3.76 -5.21
CA LEU A 10 -4.84 3.55 -5.34
C LEU A 10 -5.45 4.77 -6.03
N VAL A 11 -6.30 4.53 -7.01
CA VAL A 11 -7.05 5.60 -7.66
C VAL A 11 -8.51 5.46 -7.24
N LYS A 12 -9.07 6.53 -6.71
CA LYS A 12 -10.45 6.53 -6.26
C LYS A 12 -11.05 7.90 -6.49
N ASN A 13 -12.19 7.97 -7.17
CA ASN A 13 -12.90 9.22 -7.42
C ASN A 13 -11.99 10.25 -8.10
N GLN A 14 -11.18 9.79 -9.05
CA GLN A 14 -10.24 10.64 -9.79
C GLN A 14 -9.11 11.18 -8.94
N GLU A 15 -9.00 10.71 -7.71
CA GLU A 15 -7.87 11.04 -6.85
C GLU A 15 -6.90 9.88 -6.83
N ARG A 16 -5.62 10.22 -6.73
CA ARG A 16 -4.56 9.22 -6.67
C ARG A 16 -3.90 9.26 -5.31
N PHE A 17 -3.83 8.11 -4.66
CA PHE A 17 -3.18 7.95 -3.37
C PHE A 17 -1.94 7.10 -3.58
N VAL A 18 -0.77 7.67 -3.28
CA VAL A 18 0.50 6.98 -3.51
C VAL A 18 1.29 6.99 -2.20
N TYR A 19 1.78 5.82 -1.82
CA TYR A 19 2.56 5.64 -0.60
C TYR A 19 3.84 4.91 -0.95
N VAL A 20 4.97 5.44 -0.48
CA VAL A 20 6.27 4.79 -0.64
C VAL A 20 6.71 4.34 0.75
N TYR A 21 7.10 3.10 0.86
CA TYR A 21 7.45 2.54 2.16
C TYR A 21 8.52 1.47 1.99
N ASP A 22 9.12 1.04 3.11
CA ASP A 22 10.05 -0.07 3.12
C ASP A 22 9.62 -1.06 4.20
N LEU A 23 10.42 -2.12 4.37
CA LEU A 23 10.05 -3.18 5.32
C LEU A 23 9.93 -2.64 6.73
N GLU A 24 10.77 -1.68 7.10
CA GLU A 24 10.78 -1.17 8.47
C GLU A 24 9.61 -0.25 8.75
N SER A 25 9.04 0.36 7.73
CA SER A 25 7.95 1.30 7.91
C SER A 25 6.58 0.71 7.62
N THR A 26 6.52 -0.61 7.42
CA THR A 26 5.26 -1.28 7.09
C THR A 26 4.19 -1.05 8.15
N ASP A 27 4.54 -1.24 9.43
CA ASP A 27 3.57 -1.08 10.51
C ASP A 27 3.11 0.35 10.64
N MET A 28 4.02 1.30 10.48
CA MET A 28 3.66 2.71 10.54
C MET A 28 2.69 3.08 9.44
N LEU A 29 2.91 2.56 8.24
CA LEU A 29 2.01 2.84 7.14
C LEU A 29 0.65 2.23 7.39
N LEU A 30 0.59 1.02 7.91
CA LEU A 30 -0.70 0.41 8.24
C LEU A 30 -1.47 1.23 9.25
N GLU A 31 -0.79 1.73 10.28
CA GLU A 31 -1.45 2.57 11.27
C GLU A 31 -2.00 3.83 10.63
N GLU A 32 -1.21 4.46 9.77
CA GLU A 32 -1.66 5.68 9.11
C GLU A 32 -2.89 5.42 8.24
N LEU A 33 -2.89 4.31 7.51
CA LEU A 33 -4.03 3.96 6.67
C LEU A 33 -5.27 3.72 7.50
N GLN A 34 -5.12 3.05 8.65
CA GLN A 34 -6.24 2.80 9.54
C GLN A 34 -6.80 4.08 10.13
N GLU A 35 -5.92 5.02 10.46
CA GLU A 35 -6.36 6.31 10.96
C GLU A 35 -7.15 7.07 9.90
N ARG A 36 -6.70 7.02 8.67
CA ARG A 36 -7.44 7.68 7.59
C ARG A 36 -8.80 7.05 7.38
N ALA A 37 -8.89 5.72 7.48
CA ALA A 37 -10.16 5.04 7.32
C ALA A 37 -11.15 5.38 8.43
N ALA A 38 -10.65 5.71 9.62
CA ALA A 38 -11.48 6.07 10.74
C ALA A 38 -11.96 7.53 10.68
N ASP A 39 -11.36 8.33 9.81
CA ASP A 39 -11.69 9.75 9.68
C ASP A 39 -12.77 9.91 8.63
N ASP A 40 -13.96 10.39 9.06
CA ASP A 40 -15.10 10.52 8.16
C ASP A 40 -14.82 11.49 7.01
N SER A 41 -13.90 12.42 7.19
CA SER A 41 -13.59 13.39 6.15
C SER A 41 -12.61 12.86 5.12
N SER A 42 -12.04 11.68 5.36
CA SER A 42 -11.08 11.09 4.45
C SER A 42 -11.79 10.40 3.30
N ALA A 43 -11.19 10.43 2.11
CA ALA A 43 -11.71 9.71 0.96
C ALA A 43 -11.50 8.21 1.11
N LEU A 44 -10.54 7.78 1.91
CA LEU A 44 -10.28 6.36 2.12
C LEU A 44 -11.19 5.82 3.20
N ASN A 45 -11.75 4.64 2.98
CA ASN A 45 -12.56 3.97 3.97
C ASN A 45 -11.93 2.63 4.33
N GLY A 46 -12.59 1.88 5.23
CA GLY A 46 -12.05 0.60 5.68
C GLY A 46 -11.85 -0.40 4.56
N PHE A 47 -12.73 -0.38 3.57
CA PHE A 47 -12.62 -1.28 2.44
C PHE A 47 -11.37 -0.96 1.61
N ASP A 48 -11.13 0.33 1.36
CA ASP A 48 -9.94 0.76 0.63
C ASP A 48 -8.66 0.37 1.37
N VAL A 49 -8.67 0.55 2.69
CA VAL A 49 -7.51 0.20 3.50
C VAL A 49 -7.25 -1.30 3.47
N ALA A 50 -8.32 -2.10 3.46
CA ALA A 50 -8.16 -3.55 3.37
C ALA A 50 -7.49 -3.95 2.06
N ILE A 51 -7.87 -3.29 0.96
CA ILE A 51 -7.26 -3.55 -0.34
C ILE A 51 -5.78 -3.17 -0.31
N LEU A 52 -5.47 -2.00 0.21
CA LEU A 52 -4.09 -1.54 0.27
C LEU A 52 -3.24 -2.43 1.17
N ALA A 53 -3.79 -2.85 2.30
CA ALA A 53 -3.07 -3.74 3.21
C ALA A 53 -2.80 -5.09 2.55
N GLY A 54 -3.75 -5.60 1.77
CA GLY A 54 -3.54 -6.83 1.02
C GLY A 54 -2.41 -6.69 0.01
N LYS A 55 -2.40 -5.58 -0.73
CA LYS A 55 -1.34 -5.34 -1.70
C LYS A 55 0.02 -5.20 -1.00
N MET A 56 0.03 -4.53 0.14
CA MET A 56 1.27 -4.39 0.91
C MET A 56 1.82 -5.75 1.30
N ARG A 57 0.97 -6.64 1.80
CA ARG A 57 1.40 -7.98 2.19
C ARG A 57 1.94 -8.75 1.00
N GLU A 58 1.31 -8.61 -0.17
CA GLU A 58 1.78 -9.27 -1.37
C GLU A 58 3.15 -8.74 -1.79
N GLN A 59 3.34 -7.43 -1.72
CA GLN A 59 4.61 -6.83 -2.10
C GLN A 59 5.73 -7.29 -1.17
N VAL A 60 5.47 -7.31 0.12
CA VAL A 60 6.49 -7.70 1.09
C VAL A 60 6.81 -9.19 0.96
N ALA A 61 5.80 -10.03 0.81
CA ALA A 61 6.01 -11.46 0.67
C ALA A 61 6.77 -11.80 -0.61
N GLY A 62 6.53 -11.03 -1.67
CA GLY A 62 7.15 -11.29 -2.95
C GLY A 62 8.34 -10.42 -3.27
N ARG A 63 8.98 -9.87 -2.26
CA ARG A 63 9.98 -8.83 -2.51
C ARG A 63 11.14 -9.29 -3.38
N GLY A 64 11.51 -10.55 -3.32
CA GLY A 64 12.55 -11.07 -4.20
C GLY A 64 12.05 -11.30 -5.61
N LYS A 65 10.73 -11.18 -5.83
CA LYS A 65 10.10 -11.45 -7.11
C LYS A 65 9.16 -10.31 -7.51
N ALA A 66 9.43 -9.12 -7.04
CA ALA A 66 8.50 -8.00 -7.20
C ALA A 66 8.16 -7.75 -8.65
N VAL A 67 9.14 -7.83 -9.53
CA VAL A 67 8.91 -7.59 -10.95
C VAL A 67 7.95 -8.61 -11.52
N GLN A 68 8.10 -9.88 -11.13
CA GLN A 68 7.20 -10.92 -11.62
C GLN A 68 5.78 -10.72 -11.12
N ALA A 69 5.65 -10.32 -9.86
CA ALA A 69 4.32 -10.08 -9.30
C ALA A 69 3.60 -8.97 -10.04
N ILE A 70 4.32 -7.92 -10.39
CA ILE A 70 3.73 -6.81 -11.13
C ILE A 70 3.21 -7.29 -12.48
N ARG A 71 3.99 -8.11 -13.18
CA ARG A 71 3.56 -8.62 -14.47
C ARG A 71 2.34 -9.49 -14.37
N GLN A 72 2.24 -10.28 -13.31
CA GLN A 72 1.11 -11.18 -13.14
C GLN A 72 -0.18 -10.45 -12.80
N ALA A 73 -0.07 -9.26 -12.26
CA ALA A 73 -1.25 -8.48 -11.91
C ALA A 73 -2.04 -8.04 -13.13
N ASN A 74 -1.45 -8.14 -14.29
CA ASN A 74 -2.16 -7.83 -15.52
C ASN A 74 -3.09 -8.98 -15.90
#